data_da0bf35c939798f38bf97b25bb6b6957
#
_entry.id   da0bf35c939798f38bf97b25bb6b6957
#
_cell.length_a   1.000
_cell.length_b   1.000
_cell.length_c   1.000
_cell.angle_alpha   90.00
_cell.angle_beta   90.00
_cell.angle_gamma   90.00
#
_symmetry.space_group_name_H-M   'P 1'
#
loop_
_entity.id
_entity.type
_entity.pdbx_description
1 polymer ?
#
loop_
_entity_poly.entity_id
_entity_poly.type
_entity_poly.pdbx_seq_one_letter_code
_entity_poly.pdbx_strand_id
1 'polypeptide(L)'
;MSLRSFKILTVLTLAFCALGMEAQMSNLYGPPISVENAKKAAAAALAEAVKNHWTMAVAIVDPNGTLIYYEKMENTQNGSANVSINKARSAALYKRPTKALQDALAKGGDGLRILALEGAVPVEGGIPLIMDGKIVGAIGLSGGASDQDGQCATAGASIIK
;
A
#
# COMPACT_ATOMS: atom_id res chain seq x y z
N MET A 1 0.00 -74.40 11.90
CA MET A 1 -0.98 -73.31 11.90
C MET A 1 -0.19 -72.02 12.10
N SER A 2 -0.06 -71.23 11.03
CA SER A 2 0.82 -70.10 10.94
C SER A 2 0.03 -68.80 11.30
N LEU A 3 0.43 -68.12 12.39
CA LEU A 3 -0.06 -66.79 12.69
C LEU A 3 0.73 -65.77 11.84
N ARG A 4 0.08 -65.18 10.85
CA ARG A 4 0.62 -64.08 10.08
C ARG A 4 0.47 -62.79 10.91
N SER A 5 1.58 -62.27 11.37
CA SER A 5 1.66 -60.94 11.98
C SER A 5 1.33 -59.87 10.96
N PHE A 6 0.21 -59.20 11.15
CA PHE A 6 -0.18 -58.02 10.37
C PHE A 6 0.55 -56.82 10.93
N LYS A 7 1.63 -56.37 10.29
CA LYS A 7 2.29 -55.10 10.62
C LYS A 7 1.47 -53.97 10.03
N ILE A 8 0.72 -53.30 10.91
CA ILE A 8 0.05 -52.07 10.55
C ILE A 8 1.13 -51.00 10.48
N LEU A 9 1.48 -50.59 9.26
CA LEU A 9 2.34 -49.48 8.99
C LEU A 9 1.51 -48.19 9.12
N THR A 10 1.56 -47.58 10.29
CA THR A 10 0.95 -46.26 10.53
C THR A 10 1.78 -45.25 9.78
N VAL A 11 1.35 -44.85 8.60
CA VAL A 11 1.89 -43.72 7.88
C VAL A 11 1.37 -42.48 8.58
N LEU A 12 2.24 -41.88 9.41
CA LEU A 12 2.01 -40.56 10.03
C LEU A 12 2.18 -39.53 8.94
N THR A 13 1.11 -39.19 8.26
CA THR A 13 1.06 -38.02 7.39
C THR A 13 1.19 -36.77 8.27
N LEU A 14 2.40 -36.25 8.41
CA LEU A 14 2.61 -34.87 8.86
C LEU A 14 1.98 -33.96 7.80
N ALA A 15 0.72 -33.59 8.02
CA ALA A 15 0.14 -32.43 7.38
C ALA A 15 0.95 -31.23 7.87
N PHE A 16 1.92 -30.82 7.07
CA PHE A 16 2.60 -29.54 7.21
C PHE A 16 1.55 -28.48 6.94
N CYS A 17 0.83 -28.05 7.98
CA CYS A 17 0.09 -26.82 7.96
C CYS A 17 1.13 -25.71 7.70
N ALA A 18 1.37 -25.43 6.43
CA ALA A 18 1.96 -24.16 6.03
C ALA A 18 0.95 -23.08 6.43
N LEU A 19 0.98 -22.71 7.72
CA LEU A 19 0.52 -21.42 8.17
C LEU A 19 1.30 -20.45 7.30
N GLY A 20 0.61 -19.87 6.30
CA GLY A 20 1.13 -18.73 5.58
C GLY A 20 1.45 -17.65 6.59
N MET A 21 2.66 -17.68 7.13
CA MET A 21 3.30 -16.47 7.57
C MET A 21 3.35 -15.64 6.30
N GLU A 22 2.37 -14.75 6.14
CA GLU A 22 2.59 -13.57 5.32
C GLU A 22 3.82 -12.92 5.90
N ALA A 23 4.97 -13.35 5.38
CA ALA A 23 6.23 -12.70 5.67
C ALA A 23 5.96 -11.24 5.31
N GLN A 24 5.95 -10.39 6.34
CA GLN A 24 5.93 -8.95 6.15
C GLN A 24 7.02 -8.68 5.12
N MET A 25 6.61 -8.44 3.86
CA MET A 25 7.55 -8.17 2.79
C MET A 25 8.28 -6.91 3.21
N SER A 26 9.41 -7.11 3.88
CA SER A 26 10.30 -6.02 4.23
C SER A 26 11.03 -5.59 2.96
N ASN A 27 10.29 -4.98 2.02
CA ASN A 27 10.91 -4.36 0.87
C ASN A 27 11.96 -3.39 1.39
N LEU A 28 13.20 -3.61 0.96
CA LEU A 28 14.27 -2.68 1.29
C LEU A 28 13.96 -1.33 0.66
N TYR A 29 14.44 -0.26 1.26
CA TYR A 29 14.43 1.03 0.60
C TYR A 29 15.46 1.03 -0.54
N GLY A 30 15.04 1.56 -1.69
CA GLY A 30 15.88 1.82 -2.85
C GLY A 30 16.29 3.30 -2.94
N PRO A 31 16.93 3.69 -4.04
CA PRO A 31 17.17 5.09 -4.35
C PRO A 31 15.83 5.83 -4.51
N PRO A 32 15.80 7.16 -4.26
CA PRO A 32 14.61 7.97 -4.49
C PRO A 32 14.13 7.88 -5.94
N ILE A 33 12.80 7.84 -6.10
CA ILE A 33 12.17 7.88 -7.42
C ILE A 33 12.56 9.17 -8.17
N SER A 34 12.85 9.06 -9.46
CA SER A 34 13.10 10.24 -10.30
C SER A 34 11.83 11.08 -10.48
N VAL A 35 12.00 12.38 -10.68
CA VAL A 35 10.88 13.30 -10.98
C VAL A 35 10.13 12.86 -12.25
N GLU A 36 10.81 12.29 -13.23
CA GLU A 36 10.20 11.77 -14.46
C GLU A 36 9.24 10.62 -14.15
N ASN A 37 9.68 9.62 -13.39
CA ASN A 37 8.84 8.49 -12.98
C ASN A 37 7.72 8.93 -12.03
N ALA A 38 7.97 9.88 -11.14
CA ALA A 38 6.96 10.47 -10.28
C ALA A 38 5.82 11.11 -11.11
N LYS A 39 6.16 11.88 -12.15
CA LYS A 39 5.17 12.46 -13.08
C LYS A 39 4.39 11.38 -13.83
N LYS A 40 5.03 10.31 -14.29
CA LYS A 40 4.35 9.19 -14.96
C LYS A 40 3.35 8.52 -14.03
N ALA A 41 3.74 8.23 -12.79
CA ALA A 41 2.85 7.64 -11.80
C ALA A 41 1.65 8.56 -11.49
N ALA A 42 1.90 9.84 -11.30
CA ALA A 42 0.84 10.83 -11.07
C ALA A 42 -0.13 10.92 -12.26
N ALA A 43 0.40 10.98 -13.48
CA ALA A 43 -0.43 11.05 -14.69
C ALA A 43 -1.33 9.81 -14.85
N ALA A 44 -0.82 8.61 -14.57
CA ALA A 44 -1.62 7.38 -14.63
C ALA A 44 -2.74 7.37 -13.56
N ALA A 45 -2.43 7.83 -12.34
CA ALA A 45 -3.43 7.95 -11.27
C ALA A 45 -4.53 8.97 -11.62
N LEU A 46 -4.15 10.13 -12.16
CA LEU A 46 -5.12 11.16 -12.56
C LEU A 46 -5.93 10.74 -13.79
N ALA A 47 -5.35 9.99 -14.72
CA ALA A 47 -6.08 9.42 -15.85
C ALA A 47 -7.20 8.46 -15.38
N GLU A 48 -6.93 7.64 -14.35
CA GLU A 48 -7.95 6.79 -13.74
C GLU A 48 -9.06 7.62 -13.07
N ALA A 49 -8.69 8.72 -12.38
CA ALA A 49 -9.67 9.64 -11.81
C ALA A 49 -10.57 10.27 -12.87
N VAL A 50 -9.98 10.79 -13.96
CA VAL A 50 -10.74 11.39 -15.09
C VAL A 50 -11.71 10.39 -15.71
N LYS A 51 -11.26 9.15 -15.94
CA LYS A 51 -12.08 8.07 -16.51
C LYS A 51 -13.33 7.79 -15.66
N ASN A 52 -13.22 7.94 -14.34
CA ASN A 52 -14.32 7.70 -13.40
C ASN A 52 -15.08 8.98 -13.00
N HIS A 53 -14.76 10.12 -13.59
CA HIS A 53 -15.34 11.44 -13.26
C HIS A 53 -15.10 11.87 -11.80
N TRP A 54 -13.96 11.49 -11.23
CA TRP A 54 -13.52 11.92 -9.91
C TRP A 54 -12.51 13.05 -10.00
N THR A 55 -12.48 13.91 -8.99
CA THR A 55 -11.46 14.96 -8.86
C THR A 55 -10.52 14.60 -7.72
N MET A 56 -9.21 14.61 -7.99
CA MET A 56 -8.18 14.11 -7.07
C MET A 56 -7.03 15.09 -6.89
N ALA A 57 -6.41 15.04 -5.72
CA ALA A 57 -5.05 15.49 -5.49
C ALA A 57 -4.13 14.28 -5.43
N VAL A 58 -2.99 14.34 -6.10
CA VAL A 58 -1.95 13.31 -6.12
C VAL A 58 -0.67 13.87 -5.54
N ALA A 59 0.00 13.08 -4.70
CA ALA A 59 1.33 13.37 -4.17
C ALA A 59 2.24 12.16 -4.34
N ILE A 60 3.48 12.40 -4.76
CA ILE A 60 4.55 11.42 -4.81
C ILE A 60 5.65 11.87 -3.85
N VAL A 61 6.08 10.96 -2.97
CA VAL A 61 7.17 11.20 -2.04
C VAL A 61 8.32 10.21 -2.29
N ASP A 62 9.52 10.57 -1.85
CA ASP A 62 10.67 9.68 -1.80
C ASP A 62 10.55 8.66 -0.65
N PRO A 63 11.51 7.71 -0.47
CA PRO A 63 11.46 6.74 0.63
C PRO A 63 11.48 7.37 2.03
N ASN A 64 11.97 8.60 2.17
CA ASN A 64 12.00 9.33 3.45
C ASN A 64 10.74 10.16 3.69
N GLY A 65 9.77 10.13 2.76
CA GLY A 65 8.55 10.93 2.84
C GLY A 65 8.70 12.37 2.36
N THR A 66 9.80 12.73 1.71
CA THR A 66 9.99 14.06 1.11
C THR A 66 9.17 14.19 -0.17
N LEU A 67 8.43 15.28 -0.31
CA LEU A 67 7.59 15.52 -1.49
C LEU A 67 8.46 15.73 -2.74
N ILE A 68 8.22 14.90 -3.77
CA ILE A 68 8.89 14.96 -5.08
C ILE A 68 7.98 15.58 -6.14
N TYR A 69 6.68 15.21 -6.14
CA TYR A 69 5.72 15.74 -7.10
C TYR A 69 4.34 15.87 -6.45
N TYR A 70 3.62 16.89 -6.86
CA TYR A 70 2.26 17.14 -6.42
C TYR A 70 1.44 17.78 -7.55
N GLU A 71 0.20 17.32 -7.68
CA GLU A 71 -0.77 17.94 -8.57
C GLU A 71 -2.17 17.82 -7.97
N LYS A 72 -3.00 18.85 -8.18
CA LYS A 72 -4.39 18.86 -7.73
C LYS A 72 -5.27 19.25 -8.90
N MET A 73 -6.25 18.40 -9.22
CA MET A 73 -7.26 18.71 -10.21
C MET A 73 -8.15 19.86 -9.76
N GLU A 74 -8.72 20.59 -10.71
CA GLU A 74 -9.73 21.60 -10.42
C GLU A 74 -10.91 21.00 -9.67
N ASN A 75 -11.54 21.80 -8.82
CA ASN A 75 -12.68 21.40 -7.98
C ASN A 75 -12.43 20.29 -6.95
N THR A 76 -11.18 19.79 -6.81
CA THR A 76 -10.85 18.90 -5.70
C THR A 76 -10.92 19.68 -4.38
N GLN A 77 -11.50 19.09 -3.36
CA GLN A 77 -11.62 19.69 -2.02
C GLN A 77 -10.25 20.13 -1.48
N ASN A 78 -10.21 21.25 -0.77
CA ASN A 78 -8.94 21.84 -0.34
C ASN A 78 -8.16 20.97 0.65
N GLY A 79 -8.84 20.25 1.55
CA GLY A 79 -8.19 19.33 2.50
C GLY A 79 -7.42 18.19 1.84
N SER A 80 -7.81 17.79 0.61
CA SER A 80 -7.17 16.69 -0.12
C SER A 80 -5.70 16.95 -0.44
N ALA A 81 -5.26 18.20 -0.52
CA ALA A 81 -3.86 18.54 -0.73
C ALA A 81 -2.96 17.93 0.37
N ASN A 82 -3.25 18.22 1.62
CA ASN A 82 -2.48 17.69 2.75
C ASN A 82 -2.73 16.18 2.95
N VAL A 83 -3.97 15.71 2.74
CA VAL A 83 -4.31 14.30 2.93
C VAL A 83 -3.56 13.41 1.92
N SER A 84 -3.46 13.80 0.63
CA SER A 84 -2.70 13.04 -0.36
C SER A 84 -1.22 12.93 0.01
N ILE A 85 -0.60 14.03 0.45
CA ILE A 85 0.80 14.06 0.89
C ILE A 85 0.99 13.15 2.11
N ASN A 86 0.10 13.23 3.10
CA ASN A 86 0.22 12.46 4.32
C ASN A 86 -0.03 10.95 4.09
N LYS A 87 -0.95 10.58 3.19
CA LYS A 87 -1.13 9.19 2.76
C LYS A 87 0.14 8.65 2.07
N ALA A 88 0.75 9.42 1.17
CA ALA A 88 2.00 9.04 0.53
C ALA A 88 3.11 8.84 1.57
N ARG A 89 3.30 9.80 2.47
CA ARG A 89 4.28 9.71 3.58
C ARG A 89 4.06 8.47 4.44
N SER A 90 2.83 8.25 4.87
CA SER A 90 2.47 7.07 5.66
C SER A 90 2.82 5.77 4.94
N ALA A 91 2.51 5.66 3.64
CA ALA A 91 2.82 4.48 2.86
C ALA A 91 4.33 4.24 2.72
N ALA A 92 5.14 5.29 2.48
CA ALA A 92 6.59 5.21 2.39
C ALA A 92 7.21 4.78 3.73
N LEU A 93 6.89 5.50 4.80
CA LEU A 93 7.53 5.32 6.11
C LEU A 93 7.16 3.99 6.77
N TYR A 94 5.93 3.51 6.60
CA TYR A 94 5.45 2.25 7.17
C TYR A 94 5.53 1.06 6.20
N LYS A 95 6.09 1.25 4.99
CA LYS A 95 6.35 0.22 3.98
C LYS A 95 5.12 -0.62 3.62
N ARG A 96 3.93 -0.02 3.62
CA ARG A 96 2.67 -0.71 3.33
C ARG A 96 1.60 0.24 2.81
N PRO A 97 0.62 -0.26 2.06
CA PRO A 97 -0.55 0.55 1.71
C PRO A 97 -1.26 1.06 2.97
N THR A 98 -1.75 2.30 2.92
CA THR A 98 -2.51 2.88 4.04
C THR A 98 -3.81 2.14 4.31
N LYS A 99 -4.34 1.40 3.33
CA LYS A 99 -5.45 0.46 3.53
C LYS A 99 -5.15 -0.58 4.61
N ALA A 100 -3.93 -1.10 4.68
CA ALA A 100 -3.55 -2.06 5.72
C ALA A 100 -3.64 -1.46 7.14
N LEU A 101 -3.34 -0.16 7.26
CA LEU A 101 -3.52 0.57 8.52
C LEU A 101 -5.00 0.81 8.82
N GLN A 102 -5.79 1.18 7.81
CA GLN A 102 -7.25 1.32 7.92
C GLN A 102 -7.91 0.02 8.39
N ASP A 103 -7.58 -1.11 7.76
CA ASP A 103 -8.14 -2.41 8.09
C ASP A 103 -7.73 -2.88 9.49
N ALA A 104 -6.49 -2.59 9.91
CA ALA A 104 -6.04 -2.89 11.26
C ALA A 104 -6.80 -2.05 12.30
N LEU A 105 -6.98 -0.75 12.05
CA LEU A 105 -7.73 0.15 12.94
C LEU A 105 -9.22 -0.28 13.05
N ALA A 106 -9.82 -0.68 11.94
CA ALA A 106 -11.22 -1.10 11.89
C ALA A 106 -11.54 -2.34 12.74
N LYS A 107 -10.53 -3.16 13.05
CA LYS A 107 -10.67 -4.33 13.93
C LYS A 107 -10.86 -3.94 15.41
N GLY A 108 -10.58 -2.69 15.78
CA GLY A 108 -10.60 -2.27 17.18
C GLY A 108 -9.55 -2.97 18.04
N GLY A 109 -9.73 -2.96 19.35
CA GLY A 109 -8.82 -3.62 20.30
C GLY A 109 -7.34 -3.22 20.06
N ASP A 110 -6.47 -4.20 19.83
CA ASP A 110 -5.06 -3.97 19.52
C ASP A 110 -4.83 -3.13 18.25
N GLY A 111 -5.79 -3.07 17.34
CA GLY A 111 -5.72 -2.22 16.15
C GLY A 111 -5.70 -0.73 16.47
N LEU A 112 -6.23 -0.31 17.63
CA LEU A 112 -6.23 1.09 18.06
C LEU A 112 -4.81 1.65 18.26
N ARG A 113 -3.80 0.82 18.43
CA ARG A 113 -2.39 1.24 18.52
C ARG A 113 -1.90 1.99 17.27
N ILE A 114 -2.58 1.82 16.13
CA ILE A 114 -2.29 2.58 14.89
C ILE A 114 -2.38 4.08 15.13
N LEU A 115 -3.28 4.53 16.01
CA LEU A 115 -3.47 5.95 16.34
C LEU A 115 -2.28 6.55 17.11
N ALA A 116 -1.41 5.72 17.69
CA ALA A 116 -0.19 6.15 18.38
C ALA A 116 1.05 6.17 17.45
N LEU A 117 0.92 5.75 16.20
CA LEU A 117 2.03 5.76 15.24
C LEU A 117 2.14 7.15 14.62
N GLU A 118 3.27 7.81 14.84
CA GLU A 118 3.53 9.16 14.34
C GLU A 118 3.46 9.21 12.80
N GLY A 119 2.63 10.10 12.25
CA GLY A 119 2.46 10.26 10.80
C GLY A 119 1.71 9.12 10.10
N ALA A 120 1.20 8.12 10.82
CA ALA A 120 0.36 7.10 10.22
C ALA A 120 -1.01 7.69 9.84
N VAL A 121 -1.44 7.42 8.61
CA VAL A 121 -2.75 7.82 8.10
C VAL A 121 -3.53 6.54 7.77
N PRO A 122 -4.44 6.09 8.67
CA PRO A 122 -5.21 4.88 8.46
C PRO A 122 -6.45 5.14 7.58
N VAL A 123 -6.20 5.66 6.38
CA VAL A 123 -7.21 5.94 5.34
C VAL A 123 -6.64 5.51 4.00
N GLU A 124 -7.35 4.65 3.29
CA GLU A 124 -6.93 4.10 1.99
C GLU A 124 -6.61 5.19 0.97
N GLY A 125 -5.63 4.95 0.09
CA GLY A 125 -5.19 5.86 -0.97
C GLY A 125 -3.68 6.15 -0.97
N GLY A 126 -2.91 5.61 -0.02
CA GLY A 126 -1.44 5.66 -0.02
C GLY A 126 -0.86 4.29 -0.38
N ILE A 127 0.08 4.22 -1.36
CA ILE A 127 0.68 2.97 -1.84
C ILE A 127 2.20 3.17 -2.03
N PRO A 128 3.06 2.26 -1.50
CA PRO A 128 4.48 2.27 -1.82
C PRO A 128 4.73 2.07 -3.32
N LEU A 129 5.68 2.81 -3.88
CA LEU A 129 6.17 2.63 -5.24
C LEU A 129 7.39 1.71 -5.18
N ILE A 130 7.32 0.59 -5.91
CA ILE A 130 8.33 -0.46 -5.87
C ILE A 130 8.97 -0.57 -7.25
N MET A 131 10.30 -0.51 -7.28
CA MET A 131 11.13 -0.71 -8.47
C MET A 131 12.23 -1.70 -8.12
N ASP A 132 12.43 -2.74 -8.93
CA ASP A 132 13.40 -3.81 -8.68
C ASP A 132 13.31 -4.40 -7.25
N GLY A 133 12.08 -4.59 -6.76
CA GLY A 133 11.81 -5.13 -5.42
C GLY A 133 12.13 -4.19 -4.25
N LYS A 134 12.45 -2.92 -4.52
CA LYS A 134 12.77 -1.92 -3.50
C LYS A 134 11.77 -0.77 -3.50
N ILE A 135 11.50 -0.22 -2.33
CA ILE A 135 10.67 0.98 -2.19
C ILE A 135 11.49 2.19 -2.63
N VAL A 136 11.08 2.81 -3.73
CA VAL A 136 11.70 4.03 -4.28
C VAL A 136 10.94 5.30 -3.91
N GLY A 137 9.79 5.15 -3.26
CA GLY A 137 8.91 6.22 -2.84
C GLY A 137 7.52 5.71 -2.54
N ALA A 138 6.54 6.61 -2.54
CA ALA A 138 5.12 6.26 -2.42
C ALA A 138 4.25 7.29 -3.12
N ILE A 139 3.06 6.85 -3.53
CA ILE A 139 2.00 7.67 -4.08
C ILE A 139 0.87 7.79 -3.07
N GLY A 140 0.23 8.97 -3.00
CA GLY A 140 -0.95 9.22 -2.19
C GLY A 140 -2.00 9.99 -2.97
N LEU A 141 -3.24 9.52 -2.94
CA LEU A 141 -4.41 10.13 -3.58
C LEU A 141 -5.41 10.55 -2.52
N SER A 142 -6.11 11.65 -2.80
CA SER A 142 -7.24 12.11 -2.01
C SER A 142 -8.16 13.00 -2.84
N GLY A 143 -9.45 12.80 -2.71
CA GLY A 143 -10.45 13.60 -3.43
C GLY A 143 -11.83 12.99 -3.42
N GLY A 144 -11.91 11.68 -3.44
CA GLY A 144 -13.14 10.90 -3.39
C GLY A 144 -13.34 10.13 -2.09
N ALA A 145 -14.12 9.05 -2.15
CA ALA A 145 -14.15 8.04 -1.11
C ALA A 145 -12.80 7.31 -1.04
N SER A 146 -12.47 6.71 0.11
CA SER A 146 -11.15 6.14 0.33
C SER A 146 -10.80 4.99 -0.61
N ASP A 147 -11.77 4.20 -1.02
CA ASP A 147 -11.63 3.14 -2.03
C ASP A 147 -11.35 3.71 -3.44
N GLN A 148 -11.98 4.83 -3.80
CA GLN A 148 -11.72 5.56 -5.05
C GLN A 148 -10.29 6.13 -5.07
N ASP A 149 -9.85 6.72 -3.94
CA ASP A 149 -8.46 7.16 -3.75
C ASP A 149 -7.50 5.98 -3.92
N GLY A 150 -7.83 4.81 -3.34
CA GLY A 150 -7.07 3.57 -3.45
C GLY A 150 -6.99 3.03 -4.89
N GLN A 151 -8.10 3.09 -5.64
CA GLN A 151 -8.13 2.68 -7.04
C GLN A 151 -7.20 3.55 -7.90
N CYS A 152 -7.28 4.87 -7.75
CA CYS A 152 -6.40 5.79 -8.47
C CYS A 152 -4.93 5.61 -8.07
N ALA A 153 -4.65 5.41 -6.77
CA ALA A 153 -3.29 5.15 -6.29
C ALA A 153 -2.72 3.86 -6.88
N THR A 154 -3.54 2.81 -7.00
CA THR A 154 -3.15 1.53 -7.62
C THR A 154 -2.80 1.71 -9.09
N ALA A 155 -3.59 2.48 -9.84
CA ALA A 155 -3.31 2.78 -11.25
C ALA A 155 -1.94 3.47 -11.41
N GLY A 156 -1.65 4.48 -10.55
CA GLY A 156 -0.37 5.16 -10.55
C GLY A 156 0.81 4.29 -10.14
N ALA A 157 0.64 3.44 -9.11
CA ALA A 157 1.71 2.57 -8.64
C ALA A 157 2.05 1.45 -9.65
N SER A 158 1.07 0.95 -10.41
CA SER A 158 1.22 -0.19 -11.32
C SER A 158 2.19 0.06 -12.49
N ILE A 159 2.46 1.32 -12.83
CA ILE A 159 3.36 1.66 -13.94
C ILE A 159 4.83 1.75 -13.53
N ILE A 160 5.12 1.71 -12.23
CA ILE A 160 6.48 1.69 -11.68
C ILE A 160 6.90 0.24 -11.52
N LYS A 161 8.00 -0.14 -12.19
CA LYS A 161 8.49 -1.54 -12.25
C LYS A 161 9.98 -1.60 -12.00
#